data_b8f8f5d6e8f7b5551304a6ee7d9cf390
#
_entry.id   b8f8f5d6e8f7b5551304a6ee7d9cf390
#
_cell.length_a   1.000
_cell.length_b   1.000
_cell.length_c   1.000
_cell.angle_alpha   90.00
_cell.angle_beta   90.00
_cell.angle_gamma   90.00
#
_symmetry.space_group_name_H-M   'P 1'
#
loop_
_entity.id
_entity.type
_entity.pdbx_description
1 polymer ?
#
loop_
_entity_poly.entity_id
_entity_poly.type
_entity_poly.pdbx_seq_one_letter_code
_entity_poly.pdbx_strand_id
1 'polypeptide(L)'
;ASGPAWIAVVVPQALEVPDAPEPPATGSDAEGTAVDHPDLRRLLERYPLSALRAMGAQMTARDAGLATTATALAAWHARSAYCPSCGGRTSIIEAGWARRCSDCATVHFPRTDPAVIMAVTDTSDRLLLVRGATWAPRRYSVVAGFVEAGESIEAAVAREVWEETGLRVADVEYLASQPWPFPRSLMLGLSLIHTSAPTRQ
;
A
#
# COMPACT_ATOMS: atom_id res chain seq x y z
N ALA A 1 2.93 -30.64 -11.97
CA ALA A 1 1.55 -30.25 -12.27
C ALA A 1 1.51 -28.74 -12.33
N SER A 2 1.25 -28.15 -13.51
CA SER A 2 1.06 -26.72 -13.67
C SER A 2 -0.28 -26.35 -13.02
N GLY A 3 -0.23 -25.51 -11.97
CA GLY A 3 -1.42 -24.91 -11.38
C GLY A 3 -2.11 -23.93 -12.36
N PRO A 4 -3.31 -23.43 -12.01
CA PRO A 4 -4.02 -22.49 -12.87
C PRO A 4 -3.19 -21.21 -13.07
N ALA A 5 -3.06 -20.78 -14.32
CA ALA A 5 -2.43 -19.50 -14.66
C ALA A 5 -3.42 -18.36 -14.42
N TRP A 6 -2.93 -17.25 -13.86
CA TRP A 6 -3.70 -16.03 -13.64
C TRP A 6 -3.15 -14.91 -14.50
N ILE A 7 -4.03 -14.18 -15.15
CA ILE A 7 -3.67 -13.01 -15.97
C ILE A 7 -4.32 -11.80 -15.33
N ALA A 8 -3.50 -10.81 -14.98
CA ALA A 8 -3.99 -9.50 -14.58
C ALA A 8 -4.02 -8.58 -15.80
N VAL A 9 -5.16 -8.00 -16.09
CA VAL A 9 -5.32 -6.99 -17.14
C VAL A 9 -5.31 -5.61 -16.50
N VAL A 10 -4.35 -4.78 -16.89
CA VAL A 10 -4.32 -3.38 -16.48
C VAL A 10 -5.22 -2.60 -17.43
N VAL A 11 -6.31 -2.05 -16.88
CA VAL A 11 -7.22 -1.19 -17.63
C VAL A 11 -6.69 0.24 -17.55
N PRO A 12 -6.53 0.96 -18.68
CA PRO A 12 -6.11 2.36 -18.66
C PRO A 12 -7.07 3.23 -17.85
N GLN A 13 -6.53 4.26 -17.18
CA GLN A 13 -7.24 5.16 -16.27
C GLN A 13 -8.41 5.97 -16.90
N ALA A 14 -8.55 5.96 -18.21
CA ALA A 14 -9.65 6.63 -18.92
C ALA A 14 -11.04 5.99 -18.69
N LEU A 15 -11.10 4.83 -18.04
CA LEU A 15 -12.37 4.27 -17.58
C LEU A 15 -12.59 4.78 -16.15
N GLU A 16 -13.40 5.82 -16.02
CA GLU A 16 -13.75 6.43 -14.73
C GLU A 16 -14.31 5.38 -13.78
N VAL A 17 -13.61 5.16 -12.68
CA VAL A 17 -14.15 4.45 -11.52
C VAL A 17 -14.80 5.52 -10.65
N PRO A 18 -16.13 5.52 -10.46
CA PRO A 18 -16.77 6.43 -9.55
C PRO A 18 -16.12 6.31 -8.15
N ASP A 19 -15.79 7.46 -7.51
CA ASP A 19 -15.22 7.54 -6.15
C ASP A 19 -13.74 7.11 -5.99
N ALA A 20 -12.94 6.98 -7.04
CA ALA A 20 -11.50 6.91 -6.89
C ALA A 20 -10.92 8.29 -6.53
N PRO A 21 -10.07 8.43 -5.48
CA PRO A 21 -9.38 9.69 -5.22
C PRO A 21 -8.53 10.07 -6.43
N GLU A 22 -8.60 11.34 -6.85
CA GLU A 22 -7.79 11.86 -7.97
C GLU A 22 -6.31 11.47 -7.79
N PRO A 23 -5.70 10.87 -8.82
CA PRO A 23 -4.27 10.64 -8.78
C PRO A 23 -3.55 11.99 -8.74
N PRO A 24 -2.43 12.12 -8.01
CA PRO A 24 -1.63 13.34 -8.05
C PRO A 24 -1.26 13.63 -9.51
N ALA A 25 -1.42 14.89 -9.93
CA ALA A 25 -1.13 15.36 -11.26
C ALA A 25 0.34 15.01 -11.61
N THR A 26 0.54 13.94 -12.35
CA THR A 26 1.83 13.58 -12.93
C THR A 26 1.84 14.10 -14.36
N GLY A 27 2.91 14.84 -14.67
CA GLY A 27 3.10 15.44 -15.97
C GLY A 27 2.85 14.47 -17.12
N SER A 28 2.17 15.01 -18.12
CA SER A 28 1.90 14.40 -19.40
C SER A 28 3.17 13.87 -20.06
N ASP A 29 3.27 12.57 -20.31
CA ASP A 29 4.00 11.94 -21.42
C ASP A 29 3.87 10.41 -21.42
N ALA A 30 2.82 9.85 -20.84
CA ALA A 30 2.45 8.46 -21.08
C ALA A 30 1.39 8.44 -22.18
N GLU A 31 1.81 8.47 -23.46
CA GLU A 31 1.02 7.95 -24.56
C GLU A 31 0.82 6.44 -24.40
N GLY A 32 0.08 6.07 -23.38
CA GLY A 32 -0.58 4.79 -23.30
C GLY A 32 -1.84 4.92 -24.15
N THR A 33 -1.77 4.47 -25.39
CA THR A 33 -2.97 4.27 -26.21
C THR A 33 -3.97 3.51 -25.37
N ALA A 34 -5.05 4.18 -24.97
CA ALA A 34 -6.21 3.53 -24.37
C ALA A 34 -6.65 2.47 -25.39
N VAL A 35 -6.43 1.19 -25.09
CA VAL A 35 -6.87 0.11 -25.95
C VAL A 35 -8.38 0.05 -25.79
N ASP A 36 -9.07 0.77 -26.68
CA ASP A 36 -10.52 0.73 -26.80
C ASP A 36 -10.92 -0.60 -27.45
N HIS A 37 -10.82 -1.67 -26.62
CA HIS A 37 -11.19 -3.01 -27.09
C HIS A 37 -12.68 -3.26 -26.79
N PRO A 38 -13.51 -3.53 -27.83
CA PRO A 38 -14.96 -3.71 -27.65
C PRO A 38 -15.30 -4.82 -26.66
N ASP A 39 -14.52 -5.88 -26.58
CA ASP A 39 -14.75 -6.97 -25.63
C ASP A 39 -14.45 -6.54 -24.18
N LEU A 40 -13.47 -5.65 -23.96
CA LEU A 40 -13.19 -5.09 -22.65
C LEU A 40 -14.36 -4.20 -22.18
N ARG A 41 -14.93 -3.37 -23.04
CA ARG A 41 -16.14 -2.58 -22.72
C ARG A 41 -17.30 -3.48 -22.30
N ARG A 42 -17.61 -4.50 -23.08
CA ARG A 42 -18.69 -5.48 -22.74
C ARG A 42 -18.43 -6.18 -21.41
N LEU A 43 -17.14 -6.49 -21.14
CA LEU A 43 -16.77 -7.11 -19.88
C LEU A 43 -17.02 -6.17 -18.70
N LEU A 44 -16.66 -4.90 -18.83
CA LEU A 44 -16.83 -3.87 -17.80
C LEU A 44 -18.31 -3.49 -17.58
N GLU A 45 -19.12 -3.49 -18.64
CA GLU A 45 -20.57 -3.33 -18.53
C GLU A 45 -21.21 -4.46 -17.72
N ARG A 46 -20.73 -5.69 -17.92
CA ARG A 46 -21.21 -6.87 -17.21
C ARG A 46 -20.64 -7.01 -15.79
N TYR A 47 -19.42 -6.57 -15.58
CA TYR A 47 -18.68 -6.69 -14.33
C TYR A 47 -18.11 -5.32 -13.97
N PRO A 48 -18.87 -4.48 -13.26
CA PRO A 48 -18.42 -3.14 -12.89
C PRO A 48 -17.16 -3.20 -12.00
N LEU A 49 -16.23 -2.30 -12.23
CA LEU A 49 -15.02 -2.19 -11.42
C LEU A 49 -15.37 -1.71 -10.02
N SER A 50 -14.65 -2.23 -9.04
CA SER A 50 -14.72 -1.79 -7.65
C SER A 50 -13.32 -1.62 -7.09
N ALA A 51 -13.15 -0.65 -6.21
CA ALA A 51 -11.88 -0.42 -5.55
C ALA A 51 -11.52 -1.60 -4.63
N LEU A 52 -10.31 -2.14 -4.76
CA LEU A 52 -9.81 -3.21 -3.89
C LEU A 52 -9.96 -2.85 -2.39
N ARG A 53 -9.72 -1.59 -2.04
CA ARG A 53 -9.85 -1.09 -0.65
C ARG A 53 -11.27 -1.26 -0.08
N ALA A 54 -12.30 -1.17 -0.92
CA ALA A 54 -13.70 -1.34 -0.49
C ALA A 54 -14.12 -2.81 -0.46
N MET A 55 -13.58 -3.62 -1.38
CA MET A 55 -14.04 -4.99 -1.59
C MET A 55 -13.17 -6.05 -0.92
N GLY A 56 -11.90 -5.72 -0.59
CA GLY A 56 -10.91 -6.69 -0.14
C GLY A 56 -11.36 -7.55 1.05
N ALA A 57 -12.07 -6.98 2.01
CA ALA A 57 -12.58 -7.71 3.18
C ALA A 57 -13.73 -8.70 2.85
N GLN A 58 -14.35 -8.59 1.68
CA GLN A 58 -15.43 -9.45 1.22
C GLN A 58 -14.95 -10.56 0.27
N MET A 59 -13.67 -10.49 -0.12
CA MET A 59 -13.06 -11.46 -1.04
C MET A 59 -12.57 -12.70 -0.28
N THR A 60 -12.43 -13.82 -0.98
CA THR A 60 -11.69 -14.97 -0.43
C THR A 60 -10.23 -14.56 -0.21
N ALA A 61 -9.54 -15.20 0.74
CA ALA A 61 -8.11 -14.92 1.00
C ALA A 61 -7.24 -15.06 -0.27
N ARG A 62 -7.57 -16.04 -1.12
CA ARG A 62 -6.91 -16.26 -2.41
C ARG A 62 -7.11 -15.08 -3.36
N ASP A 63 -8.36 -14.67 -3.55
CA ASP A 63 -8.69 -13.63 -4.51
C ASP A 63 -8.20 -12.27 -4.04
N ALA A 64 -8.29 -11.99 -2.73
CA ALA A 64 -7.70 -10.80 -2.11
C ALA A 64 -6.17 -10.76 -2.31
N GLY A 65 -5.47 -11.89 -2.13
CA GLY A 65 -4.04 -12.00 -2.37
C GLY A 65 -3.65 -11.72 -3.84
N LEU A 66 -4.40 -12.29 -4.78
CA LEU A 66 -4.20 -12.04 -6.22
C LEU A 66 -4.44 -10.58 -6.59
N ALA A 67 -5.56 -10.00 -6.13
CA ALA A 67 -5.90 -8.61 -6.41
C ALA A 67 -4.89 -7.64 -5.79
N THR A 68 -4.42 -7.91 -4.56
CA THR A 68 -3.39 -7.13 -3.87
C THR A 68 -2.08 -7.14 -4.65
N THR A 69 -1.63 -8.32 -5.07
CA THR A 69 -0.40 -8.49 -5.87
C THR A 69 -0.53 -7.76 -7.22
N ALA A 70 -1.64 -7.95 -7.92
CA ALA A 70 -1.88 -7.29 -9.21
C ALA A 70 -1.88 -5.76 -9.07
N THR A 71 -2.54 -5.23 -8.03
CA THR A 71 -2.57 -3.80 -7.74
C THR A 71 -1.17 -3.24 -7.45
N ALA A 72 -0.38 -3.94 -6.62
CA ALA A 72 0.98 -3.53 -6.28
C ALA A 72 1.90 -3.51 -7.51
N LEU A 73 1.88 -4.57 -8.33
CA LEU A 73 2.69 -4.66 -9.54
C LEU A 73 2.27 -3.63 -10.59
N ALA A 74 0.98 -3.44 -10.82
CA ALA A 74 0.47 -2.43 -11.77
C ALA A 74 0.91 -1.01 -11.35
N ALA A 75 0.76 -0.66 -10.07
CA ALA A 75 1.18 0.63 -9.54
C ALA A 75 2.70 0.85 -9.64
N TRP A 76 3.48 -0.21 -9.47
CA TRP A 76 4.93 -0.15 -9.63
C TRP A 76 5.32 0.00 -11.10
N HIS A 77 4.75 -0.78 -12.01
CA HIS A 77 5.04 -0.69 -13.45
C HIS A 77 4.72 0.69 -14.02
N ALA A 78 3.61 1.28 -13.61
CA ALA A 78 3.20 2.62 -14.05
C ALA A 78 4.22 3.71 -13.70
N ARG A 79 5.01 3.52 -12.63
CA ARG A 79 6.00 4.49 -12.14
C ARG A 79 7.45 4.12 -12.42
N SER A 80 7.70 2.98 -13.06
CA SER A 80 9.05 2.42 -13.22
C SER A 80 9.46 2.28 -14.68
N ALA A 81 8.93 3.13 -15.56
CA ALA A 81 9.25 3.13 -16.99
C ALA A 81 10.72 3.50 -17.28
N TYR A 82 11.35 4.22 -16.34
CA TYR A 82 12.73 4.68 -16.47
C TYR A 82 13.60 4.19 -15.32
N CYS A 83 14.86 3.98 -15.60
CA CYS A 83 15.87 3.56 -14.63
C CYS A 83 16.26 4.71 -13.70
N PRO A 84 16.18 4.55 -12.37
CA PRO A 84 16.58 5.61 -11.44
C PRO A 84 18.08 5.85 -11.40
N SER A 85 18.89 4.93 -11.92
CA SER A 85 20.36 5.05 -11.92
C SER A 85 20.91 5.81 -13.12
N CYS A 86 20.31 5.67 -14.32
CA CYS A 86 20.86 6.27 -15.54
C CYS A 86 19.82 6.97 -16.42
N GLY A 87 18.53 6.93 -16.07
CA GLY A 87 17.46 7.54 -16.86
C GLY A 87 17.01 6.72 -18.08
N GLY A 88 17.70 5.63 -18.42
CA GLY A 88 17.36 4.77 -19.55
C GLY A 88 16.00 4.08 -19.40
N ARG A 89 15.38 3.69 -20.53
CA ARG A 89 14.11 2.95 -20.47
C ARG A 89 14.28 1.58 -19.84
N THR A 90 13.24 1.11 -19.19
CA THR A 90 13.20 -0.23 -18.62
C THR A 90 12.18 -1.10 -19.34
N SER A 91 12.48 -2.39 -19.48
CA SER A 91 11.56 -3.43 -19.99
C SER A 91 11.15 -4.39 -18.90
N ILE A 92 9.95 -4.95 -19.01
CA ILE A 92 9.41 -5.94 -18.08
C ILE A 92 10.11 -7.28 -18.35
N ILE A 93 10.57 -7.93 -17.29
CA ILE A 93 11.15 -9.28 -17.30
C ILE A 93 10.53 -10.12 -16.17
N GLU A 94 10.89 -11.41 -16.08
CA GLU A 94 10.45 -12.33 -15.02
C GLU A 94 8.92 -12.34 -14.83
N ALA A 95 8.18 -12.44 -15.94
CA ALA A 95 6.72 -12.47 -15.94
C ALA A 95 6.05 -11.31 -15.14
N GLY A 96 6.70 -10.13 -15.11
CA GLY A 96 6.19 -8.95 -14.42
C GLY A 96 6.76 -8.71 -13.02
N TRP A 97 7.62 -9.57 -12.51
CA TRP A 97 8.21 -9.42 -11.18
C TRP A 97 9.50 -8.59 -11.15
N ALA A 98 10.06 -8.25 -12.31
CA ALA A 98 11.22 -7.39 -12.42
C ALA A 98 11.18 -6.53 -13.68
N ARG A 99 12.02 -5.50 -13.72
CA ARG A 99 12.30 -4.68 -14.92
C ARG A 99 13.81 -4.56 -15.12
N ARG A 100 14.24 -4.53 -16.38
CA ARG A 100 15.65 -4.35 -16.73
C ARG A 100 15.83 -3.08 -17.54
N CYS A 101 16.83 -2.29 -17.20
CA CYS A 101 17.25 -1.13 -17.97
C CYS A 101 17.89 -1.55 -19.29
N SER A 102 17.51 -0.89 -20.41
CA SER A 102 18.12 -1.12 -21.74
C SER A 102 19.56 -0.63 -21.82
N ASP A 103 19.91 0.41 -21.06
CA ASP A 103 21.18 1.12 -21.21
C ASP A 103 22.26 0.61 -20.25
N CYS A 104 21.94 0.48 -18.96
CA CYS A 104 22.91 0.02 -17.95
C CYS A 104 22.69 -1.42 -17.46
N ALA A 105 21.69 -2.13 -18.00
CA ALA A 105 21.33 -3.50 -17.65
C ALA A 105 20.93 -3.75 -16.18
N THR A 106 20.83 -2.70 -15.35
CA THR A 106 20.39 -2.82 -13.95
C THR A 106 19.00 -3.43 -13.89
N VAL A 107 18.84 -4.41 -13.01
CA VAL A 107 17.53 -5.03 -12.73
C VAL A 107 16.90 -4.35 -11.54
N HIS A 108 15.61 -4.04 -11.66
CA HIS A 108 14.81 -3.39 -10.63
C HIS A 108 13.66 -4.28 -10.21
N PHE A 109 13.39 -4.31 -8.93
CA PHE A 109 12.31 -5.08 -8.31
C PHE A 109 11.24 -4.16 -7.73
N PRO A 110 10.00 -4.64 -7.53
CA PRO A 110 8.96 -3.88 -6.85
C PRO A 110 9.41 -3.42 -5.47
N ARG A 111 9.15 -2.14 -5.17
CA ARG A 111 9.44 -1.57 -3.85
C ARG A 111 8.25 -1.79 -2.93
N THR A 112 8.54 -2.16 -1.69
CA THR A 112 7.58 -2.22 -0.59
C THR A 112 8.08 -1.35 0.54
N ASP A 113 7.24 -0.46 1.07
CA ASP A 113 7.57 0.43 2.18
C ASP A 113 6.99 -0.15 3.48
N PRO A 114 7.85 -0.50 4.47
CA PRO A 114 7.37 -0.99 5.76
C PRO A 114 6.72 0.15 6.57
N ALA A 115 5.59 -0.15 7.20
CA ALA A 115 4.88 0.77 8.09
C ALA A 115 4.39 0.01 9.32
N VAL A 116 4.53 0.59 10.49
CA VAL A 116 3.99 0.04 11.75
C VAL A 116 2.57 0.53 11.96
N ILE A 117 1.72 -0.33 12.53
CA ILE A 117 0.38 0.00 12.99
C ILE A 117 0.18 -0.68 14.34
N MET A 118 -0.22 0.06 15.36
CA MET A 118 -0.14 -0.45 16.72
C MET A 118 -1.39 -0.26 17.55
N ALA A 119 -1.74 -1.33 18.28
CA ALA A 119 -2.73 -1.30 19.35
C ALA A 119 -2.02 -0.92 20.66
N VAL A 120 -2.15 0.33 21.07
CA VAL A 120 -1.63 0.85 22.34
C VAL A 120 -2.73 0.73 23.38
N THR A 121 -2.53 -0.06 24.43
CA THR A 121 -3.49 -0.24 25.51
C THR A 121 -2.96 0.30 26.84
N ASP A 122 -3.84 0.62 27.77
CA ASP A 122 -3.49 0.90 29.15
C ASP A 122 -3.72 -0.33 30.07
N THR A 123 -3.39 -0.19 31.34
CA THR A 123 -3.56 -1.25 32.34
C THR A 123 -5.03 -1.64 32.61
N SER A 124 -5.99 -0.90 32.08
CA SER A 124 -7.43 -1.17 32.11
C SER A 124 -7.96 -1.69 30.78
N ASP A 125 -7.06 -2.12 29.88
CA ASP A 125 -7.38 -2.66 28.54
C ASP A 125 -8.12 -1.67 27.62
N ARG A 126 -7.93 -0.36 27.83
CA ARG A 126 -8.50 0.67 26.97
C ARG A 126 -7.55 0.96 25.81
N LEU A 127 -8.08 0.93 24.59
CA LEU A 127 -7.33 1.19 23.36
C LEU A 127 -7.18 2.69 23.09
N LEU A 128 -5.94 3.13 22.82
CA LEU A 128 -5.66 4.48 22.34
C LEU A 128 -6.12 4.64 20.90
N LEU A 129 -6.93 5.66 20.67
CA LEU A 129 -7.35 6.06 19.33
C LEU A 129 -6.94 7.51 19.07
N VAL A 130 -6.45 7.75 17.86
CA VAL A 130 -6.04 9.06 17.36
C VAL A 130 -6.96 9.52 16.23
N ARG A 131 -6.96 10.83 15.97
CA ARG A 131 -7.74 11.42 14.90
C ARG A 131 -6.94 12.49 14.18
N GLY A 132 -6.81 12.37 12.87
CA GLY A 132 -6.24 13.43 12.03
C GLY A 132 -7.14 14.69 12.04
N ALA A 133 -6.53 15.88 12.06
CA ALA A 133 -7.25 17.16 12.12
C ALA A 133 -8.25 17.35 10.96
N THR A 134 -7.95 16.78 9.79
CA THR A 134 -8.76 16.90 8.57
C THR A 134 -9.80 15.79 8.39
N TRP A 135 -9.84 14.82 9.31
CA TRP A 135 -10.77 13.70 9.16
C TRP A 135 -12.21 14.09 9.49
N ALA A 136 -13.14 13.39 8.87
CA ALA A 136 -14.58 13.55 9.18
C ALA A 136 -14.84 13.35 10.69
N PRO A 137 -15.84 14.01 11.26
CA PRO A 137 -16.24 13.82 12.66
C PRO A 137 -16.46 12.34 12.98
N ARG A 138 -16.04 11.91 14.18
CA ARG A 138 -16.16 10.53 14.68
C ARG A 138 -15.34 9.48 13.92
N ARG A 139 -14.38 9.89 13.09
CA ARG A 139 -13.44 8.98 12.45
C ARG A 139 -12.16 8.94 13.29
N TYR A 140 -11.83 7.76 13.77
CA TYR A 140 -10.63 7.47 14.57
C TYR A 140 -9.85 6.32 13.95
N SER A 141 -8.58 6.22 14.28
CA SER A 141 -7.70 5.11 13.95
C SER A 141 -6.76 4.83 15.12
N VAL A 142 -6.10 3.72 15.08
CA VAL A 142 -4.90 3.49 15.88
C VAL A 142 -3.71 4.25 15.29
N VAL A 143 -2.64 4.44 16.05
CA VAL A 143 -1.40 5.09 15.59
C VAL A 143 -0.74 4.22 14.52
N ALA A 144 -0.20 4.84 13.48
CA ALA A 144 0.50 4.17 12.40
C ALA A 144 1.47 5.13 11.72
N GLY A 145 2.65 4.63 11.33
CA GLY A 145 3.64 5.43 10.61
C GLY A 145 4.65 4.58 9.85
N PHE A 146 5.47 5.22 9.04
CA PHE A 146 6.49 4.52 8.26
C PHE A 146 7.72 4.20 9.13
N VAL A 147 8.34 3.07 8.83
CA VAL A 147 9.68 2.75 9.34
C VAL A 147 10.69 3.54 8.52
N GLU A 148 11.53 4.33 9.18
CA GLU A 148 12.54 5.14 8.51
C GLU A 148 13.79 4.34 8.14
N ALA A 149 14.61 4.89 7.25
CA ALA A 149 15.82 4.22 6.79
C ALA A 149 16.81 4.02 7.96
N GLY A 150 17.15 2.76 8.23
CA GLY A 150 18.05 2.38 9.33
C GLY A 150 17.38 2.21 10.70
N GLU A 151 16.07 2.38 10.77
CA GLU A 151 15.28 2.21 11.99
C GLU A 151 14.77 0.76 12.12
N SER A 152 14.72 0.23 13.35
CA SER A 152 14.01 -1.02 13.62
C SER A 152 12.52 -0.77 13.78
N ILE A 153 11.69 -1.82 13.66
CA ILE A 153 10.23 -1.71 13.84
C ILE A 153 9.86 -1.29 15.26
N GLU A 154 10.60 -1.74 16.26
CA GLU A 154 10.39 -1.37 17.67
C GLU A 154 10.73 0.10 17.92
N ALA A 155 11.79 0.62 17.28
CA ALA A 155 12.16 2.03 17.34
C ALA A 155 11.10 2.90 16.63
N ALA A 156 10.62 2.49 15.46
CA ALA A 156 9.56 3.17 14.72
C ALA A 156 8.27 3.26 15.56
N VAL A 157 7.87 2.18 16.24
CA VAL A 157 6.72 2.17 17.16
C VAL A 157 6.90 3.19 18.28
N ALA A 158 8.05 3.18 18.96
CA ALA A 158 8.31 4.11 20.07
C ALA A 158 8.30 5.56 19.60
N ARG A 159 8.89 5.87 18.44
CA ARG A 159 8.94 7.20 17.84
C ARG A 159 7.56 7.68 17.44
N GLU A 160 6.81 6.90 16.64
CA GLU A 160 5.48 7.30 16.14
C GLU A 160 4.49 7.53 17.29
N VAL A 161 4.47 6.64 18.30
CA VAL A 161 3.60 6.85 19.47
C VAL A 161 4.00 8.11 20.22
N TRP A 162 5.30 8.36 20.39
CA TRP A 162 5.76 9.57 21.06
C TRP A 162 5.41 10.84 20.27
N GLU A 163 5.66 10.86 18.97
CA GLU A 163 5.40 12.01 18.10
C GLU A 163 3.92 12.38 18.04
N GLU A 164 3.04 11.38 17.92
CA GLU A 164 1.61 11.64 17.79
C GLU A 164 0.89 11.86 19.13
N THR A 165 1.40 11.32 20.23
CA THR A 165 0.63 11.27 21.49
C THR A 165 1.39 11.73 22.73
N GLY A 166 2.73 11.83 22.68
CA GLY A 166 3.58 12.12 23.84
C GLY A 166 3.67 10.96 24.84
N LEU A 167 3.14 9.78 24.51
CA LEU A 167 3.20 8.60 25.41
C LEU A 167 4.51 7.84 25.21
N ARG A 168 4.99 7.26 26.31
CA ARG A 168 6.08 6.27 26.26
C ARG A 168 5.49 4.87 26.32
N VAL A 169 6.06 3.97 25.53
CA VAL A 169 5.58 2.60 25.39
C VAL A 169 6.68 1.61 25.69
N ALA A 170 6.29 0.41 26.12
CA ALA A 170 7.16 -0.73 26.35
C ALA A 170 6.45 -2.01 25.88
N ASP A 171 7.14 -3.13 25.98
CA ASP A 171 6.61 -4.46 25.71
C ASP A 171 5.95 -4.57 24.33
N VAL A 172 6.71 -4.20 23.30
CA VAL A 172 6.29 -4.25 21.89
C VAL A 172 6.23 -5.70 21.44
N GLU A 173 5.04 -6.16 21.06
CA GLU A 173 4.79 -7.52 20.57
C GLU A 173 4.27 -7.50 19.14
N TYR A 174 4.89 -8.30 18.27
CA TYR A 174 4.44 -8.45 16.87
C TYR A 174 3.20 -9.34 16.79
N LEU A 175 2.18 -8.88 16.11
CA LEU A 175 0.92 -9.61 15.92
C LEU A 175 0.82 -10.26 14.55
N ALA A 176 0.93 -9.46 13.49
CA ALA A 176 0.75 -9.91 12.12
C ALA A 176 1.26 -8.87 11.12
N SER A 177 1.28 -9.24 9.83
CA SER A 177 1.51 -8.27 8.75
C SER A 177 0.41 -8.35 7.70
N GLN A 178 0.16 -7.23 7.02
CA GLN A 178 -0.80 -7.14 5.94
C GLN A 178 -0.25 -6.29 4.80
N PRO A 179 -0.16 -6.82 3.56
CA PRO A 179 0.12 -6.02 2.38
C PRO A 179 -0.95 -4.94 2.19
N TRP A 180 -0.50 -3.73 1.91
CA TRP A 180 -1.36 -2.56 1.72
C TRP A 180 -0.94 -1.79 0.47
N PRO A 181 -1.40 -2.21 -0.75
CA PRO A 181 -0.92 -1.68 -2.02
C PRO A 181 -1.50 -0.29 -2.35
N PHE A 182 -1.57 0.59 -1.34
CA PHE A 182 -2.08 1.96 -1.46
C PHE A 182 -1.05 2.98 -0.94
N PRO A 183 0.05 3.26 -1.70
CA PRO A 183 0.39 2.63 -2.99
C PRO A 183 1.21 1.34 -2.87
N ARG A 184 1.97 1.07 -1.76
CA ARG A 184 2.92 -0.04 -1.69
C ARG A 184 3.41 -0.38 -0.28
N SER A 185 2.60 -0.20 0.74
CA SER A 185 3.00 -0.48 2.12
C SER A 185 2.88 -1.95 2.48
N LEU A 186 3.75 -2.38 3.39
CA LEU A 186 3.56 -3.57 4.21
C LEU A 186 3.27 -3.10 5.64
N MET A 187 2.03 -3.27 6.08
CA MET A 187 1.64 -2.93 7.43
C MET A 187 2.10 -4.03 8.39
N LEU A 188 2.85 -3.64 9.41
CA LEU A 188 3.31 -4.51 10.50
C LEU A 188 2.48 -4.17 11.73
N GLY A 189 1.61 -5.10 12.14
CA GLY A 189 0.73 -4.95 13.29
C GLY A 189 1.44 -5.33 14.57
N LEU A 190 1.41 -4.44 15.57
CA LEU A 190 2.02 -4.62 16.87
C LEU A 190 1.03 -4.29 17.98
N SER A 191 1.21 -4.95 19.16
CA SER A 191 0.54 -4.57 20.39
C SER A 191 1.56 -4.10 21.41
N LEU A 192 1.14 -3.19 22.28
CA LEU A 192 2.01 -2.62 23.30
C LEU A 192 1.19 -2.00 24.43
N ILE A 193 1.81 -1.91 25.62
CA ILE A 193 1.22 -1.29 26.79
C ILE A 193 1.94 0.04 27.04
N HIS A 194 1.20 1.14 27.23
CA HIS A 194 1.81 2.39 27.62
C HIS A 194 2.17 2.38 29.12
N THR A 195 3.35 2.88 29.45
CA THR A 195 3.92 2.82 30.82
C THR A 195 3.81 4.13 31.59
N SER A 196 3.36 5.23 30.97
CA SER A 196 3.27 6.54 31.62
C SER A 196 2.04 7.33 31.20
N ALA A 197 1.39 8.00 32.15
CA ALA A 197 0.35 8.98 31.84
C ALA A 197 0.93 10.15 31.02
N PRO A 198 0.17 10.71 30.06
CA PRO A 198 0.60 11.88 29.32
C PRO A 198 0.87 13.04 30.30
N THR A 199 2.06 13.59 30.26
CA THR A 199 2.35 14.85 30.95
C THR A 199 1.53 15.91 30.21
N ARG A 200 0.44 16.40 30.81
CA ARG A 200 -0.32 17.55 30.27
C ARG A 200 0.65 18.74 30.25
N GLN A 201 1.02 19.19 29.08
CA GLN A 201 1.51 20.55 28.87
C GLN A 201 0.35 21.47 28.56
#